data_5320a6e75ddb7dbd6fef3297e4518479
#
_entry.id   5320a6e75ddb7dbd6fef3297e4518479
#
_cell.length_a   1.000
_cell.length_b   1.000
_cell.length_c   1.000
_cell.angle_alpha   90.00
_cell.angle_beta   90.00
_cell.angle_gamma   90.00
#
_symmetry.space_group_name_H-M   'P 1'
#
loop_
_entity.id
_entity.type
_entity.pdbx_description
1 polymer ?
#
loop_
_entity_poly.entity_id
_entity_poly.type
_entity_poly.pdbx_seq_one_letter_code
_entity_poly.pdbx_strand_id
1 'polypeptide(L)'
;MNIDIFNSISQTAARLTDQWAFKLAASWIIGIELHLWLFSIFAILVMLDLFTRWIAISYKRLDGAGLPDDLYSSIRGIPEAHREGLISSCVMRRQFWSKMATYMILVMAALLVDNGLMLLGRSPMATTLIITYLSMTELLSMVENLDEAGVSALHQLTDILRGRRGR
;
A
#
# COMPACT_ATOMS: atom_id res chain seq x y z
N MET A 1 -41.78 -43.50 13.45
CA MET A 1 -40.57 -43.26 12.63
C MET A 1 -40.42 -41.78 12.16
N ASN A 2 -41.47 -40.95 12.19
CA ASN A 2 -41.34 -39.53 11.72
C ASN A 2 -41.02 -38.50 12.81
N ILE A 3 -41.25 -38.80 14.07
CA ILE A 3 -41.06 -37.83 15.18
C ILE A 3 -39.56 -37.66 15.50
N ASP A 4 -38.78 -38.72 15.44
CA ASP A 4 -37.35 -38.68 15.75
C ASP A 4 -36.54 -37.92 14.69
N ILE A 5 -36.95 -38.02 13.42
CA ILE A 5 -36.36 -37.28 12.31
C ILE A 5 -36.66 -35.78 12.43
N PHE A 6 -37.89 -35.44 12.79
CA PHE A 6 -38.30 -34.05 12.96
C PHE A 6 -37.58 -33.40 14.15
N ASN A 7 -37.42 -34.11 15.25
CA ASN A 7 -36.68 -33.66 16.43
C ASN A 7 -35.18 -33.50 16.12
N SER A 8 -34.61 -34.41 15.35
CA SER A 8 -33.20 -34.31 14.90
C SER A 8 -32.97 -33.09 13.99
N ILE A 9 -33.87 -32.86 13.05
CA ILE A 9 -33.80 -31.69 12.14
C ILE A 9 -33.99 -30.39 12.93
N SER A 10 -34.96 -30.34 13.86
CA SER A 10 -35.19 -29.12 14.68
C SER A 10 -34.02 -28.82 15.61
N GLN A 11 -33.38 -29.85 16.20
CA GLN A 11 -32.18 -29.66 17.02
C GLN A 11 -30.98 -29.23 16.19
N THR A 12 -30.83 -29.76 14.98
CA THR A 12 -29.74 -29.34 14.08
C THR A 12 -29.95 -27.93 13.57
N ALA A 13 -31.17 -27.55 13.24
CA ALA A 13 -31.55 -26.20 12.87
C ALA A 13 -31.33 -25.22 14.05
N ALA A 14 -31.71 -25.57 15.26
CA ALA A 14 -31.46 -24.76 16.44
C ALA A 14 -29.95 -24.56 16.73
N ARG A 15 -29.13 -25.59 16.55
CA ARG A 15 -27.66 -25.47 16.69
C ARG A 15 -27.03 -24.65 15.58
N LEU A 16 -27.57 -24.66 14.39
CA LEU A 16 -27.13 -23.83 13.28
C LEU A 16 -27.52 -22.34 13.49
N THR A 17 -28.72 -22.10 14.08
CA THR A 17 -29.17 -20.74 14.36
C THR A 17 -28.55 -20.15 15.62
N ASP A 18 -28.18 -20.95 16.62
CA ASP A 18 -27.64 -20.47 17.89
C ASP A 18 -26.22 -19.86 17.81
N GLN A 19 -25.49 -20.10 16.74
CA GLN A 19 -24.11 -19.57 16.57
C GLN A 19 -23.89 -18.77 15.28
N TRP A 20 -24.93 -18.59 14.47
CA TRP A 20 -24.74 -17.92 13.18
C TRP A 20 -24.30 -16.47 13.33
N ALA A 21 -24.87 -15.73 14.29
CA ALA A 21 -24.50 -14.35 14.57
C ALA A 21 -23.03 -14.23 15.04
N PHE A 22 -22.58 -15.16 15.90
CA PHE A 22 -21.18 -15.20 16.34
C PHE A 22 -20.24 -15.56 15.19
N LYS A 23 -20.61 -16.54 14.35
CA LYS A 23 -19.80 -16.92 13.17
C LYS A 23 -19.72 -15.79 12.15
N LEU A 24 -20.83 -15.09 11.92
CA LEU A 24 -20.84 -13.90 11.08
C LEU A 24 -19.97 -12.79 11.68
N ALA A 25 -20.14 -12.47 12.95
CA ALA A 25 -19.33 -11.46 13.63
C ALA A 25 -17.83 -11.82 13.59
N ALA A 26 -17.48 -13.08 13.88
CA ALA A 26 -16.10 -13.54 13.80
C ALA A 26 -15.54 -13.45 12.37
N SER A 27 -16.31 -13.85 11.35
CA SER A 27 -15.91 -13.72 9.94
C SER A 27 -15.69 -12.26 9.53
N TRP A 28 -16.56 -11.36 10.01
CA TRP A 28 -16.42 -9.92 9.79
C TRP A 28 -15.16 -9.36 10.47
N ILE A 29 -14.90 -9.75 11.73
CA ILE A 29 -13.71 -9.31 12.47
C ILE A 29 -12.44 -9.77 11.75
N ILE A 30 -12.35 -11.05 11.35
CA ILE A 30 -11.19 -11.59 10.63
C ILE A 30 -11.02 -10.90 9.27
N GLY A 31 -12.13 -10.69 8.56
CA GLY A 31 -12.09 -9.96 7.27
C GLY A 31 -11.61 -8.53 7.42
N ILE A 32 -12.08 -7.81 8.43
CA ILE A 32 -11.65 -6.44 8.73
C ILE A 32 -10.16 -6.41 9.12
N GLU A 33 -9.70 -7.34 9.96
CA GLU A 33 -8.30 -7.42 10.38
C GLU A 33 -7.36 -7.55 9.18
N LEU A 34 -7.62 -8.47 8.25
CA LEU A 34 -6.83 -8.65 7.05
C LEU A 34 -6.79 -7.38 6.18
N HIS A 35 -7.92 -6.70 6.02
CA HIS A 35 -8.01 -5.46 5.26
C HIS A 35 -7.27 -4.30 5.94
N LEU A 36 -7.33 -4.22 7.28
CA LEU A 36 -6.57 -3.23 8.05
C LEU A 36 -5.07 -3.46 7.93
N TRP A 37 -4.60 -4.71 7.96
CA TRP A 37 -3.19 -5.04 7.74
C TRP A 37 -2.72 -4.61 6.35
N LEU A 38 -3.48 -4.96 5.32
CA LEU A 38 -3.16 -4.58 3.93
C LEU A 38 -3.14 -3.05 3.77
N PHE A 39 -4.16 -2.37 4.31
CA PHE A 39 -4.22 -0.91 4.32
C PHE A 39 -3.00 -0.30 5.04
N SER A 40 -2.59 -0.87 6.18
CA SER A 40 -1.43 -0.40 6.94
C SER A 40 -0.13 -0.57 6.16
N ILE A 41 0.05 -1.68 5.44
CA ILE A 41 1.21 -1.91 4.58
C ILE A 41 1.27 -0.83 3.49
N PHE A 42 0.18 -0.59 2.78
CA PHE A 42 0.16 0.47 1.76
C PHE A 42 0.36 1.86 2.35
N ALA A 43 -0.23 2.15 3.52
CA ALA A 43 -0.01 3.42 4.19
C ALA A 43 1.47 3.64 4.53
N ILE A 44 2.15 2.61 5.03
CA ILE A 44 3.59 2.67 5.31
C ILE A 44 4.40 2.88 4.02
N LEU A 45 4.10 2.13 2.95
CA LEU A 45 4.80 2.29 1.67
C LEU A 45 4.65 3.70 1.10
N VAL A 46 3.43 4.24 1.09
CA VAL A 46 3.17 5.61 0.62
C VAL A 46 3.84 6.66 1.54
N MET A 47 3.87 6.42 2.86
CA MET A 47 4.60 7.32 3.78
C MET A 47 6.10 7.29 3.55
N LEU A 48 6.68 6.12 3.26
CA LEU A 48 8.10 5.99 2.92
C LEU A 48 8.42 6.68 1.57
N ASP A 49 7.55 6.53 0.56
CA ASP A 49 7.69 7.26 -0.71
C ASP A 49 7.68 8.78 -0.49
N LEU A 50 6.73 9.28 0.29
CA LEU A 50 6.68 10.71 0.63
C LEU A 50 7.92 11.17 1.41
N PHE A 51 8.43 10.34 2.33
CA PHE A 51 9.62 10.66 3.10
C PHE A 51 10.87 10.72 2.21
N THR A 52 11.06 9.73 1.32
CA THR A 52 12.17 9.76 0.36
C THR A 52 12.07 10.96 -0.59
N ARG A 53 10.86 11.37 -0.94
CA ARG A 53 10.63 12.61 -1.71
C ARG A 53 11.07 13.86 -0.96
N TRP A 54 10.84 13.95 0.35
CA TRP A 54 11.34 15.06 1.17
C TRP A 54 12.87 15.11 1.21
N ILE A 55 13.50 13.93 1.31
CA ILE A 55 14.97 13.83 1.25
C ILE A 55 15.48 14.38 -0.09
N ALA A 56 14.88 13.99 -1.22
CA ALA A 56 15.26 14.46 -2.54
C ALA A 56 15.10 15.99 -2.69
N ILE A 57 14.01 16.57 -2.16
CA ILE A 57 13.79 18.02 -2.18
C ILE A 57 14.86 18.74 -1.34
N SER A 58 15.15 18.22 -0.14
CA SER A 58 16.17 18.78 0.76
C SER A 58 17.57 18.68 0.14
N TYR A 59 17.91 17.55 -0.49
CA TYR A 59 19.16 17.36 -1.21
C TYR A 59 19.36 18.42 -2.30
N LYS A 60 18.36 18.59 -3.18
CA LYS A 60 18.41 19.60 -4.27
C LYS A 60 18.57 21.03 -3.74
N ARG A 61 18.00 21.31 -2.57
CA ARG A 61 18.18 22.60 -1.90
C ARG A 61 19.62 22.81 -1.44
N LEU A 62 20.23 21.79 -0.80
CA LEU A 62 21.61 21.85 -0.30
C LEU A 62 22.61 21.95 -1.46
N ASP A 63 22.46 21.13 -2.48
CA ASP A 63 23.27 21.15 -3.71
C ASP A 63 23.23 22.53 -4.36
N GLY A 64 22.03 23.10 -4.55
CA GLY A 64 21.86 24.44 -5.11
C GLY A 64 22.43 25.58 -4.25
N ALA A 65 22.62 25.37 -2.94
CA ALA A 65 23.23 26.31 -2.01
C ALA A 65 24.75 26.08 -1.84
N GLY A 66 25.34 25.09 -2.49
CA GLY A 66 26.75 24.71 -2.33
C GLY A 66 27.09 24.20 -0.92
N LEU A 67 26.12 23.67 -0.20
CA LEU A 67 26.28 23.06 1.13
C LEU A 67 26.55 21.57 0.99
N PRO A 68 27.10 20.91 2.07
CA PRO A 68 27.24 19.45 2.04
C PRO A 68 25.91 18.76 1.73
N ASP A 69 25.88 17.98 0.67
CA ASP A 69 24.70 17.36 0.06
C ASP A 69 24.66 15.83 0.25
N ASP A 70 25.27 15.34 1.31
CA ASP A 70 25.18 13.93 1.68
C ASP A 70 23.77 13.57 2.20
N LEU A 71 23.44 12.28 2.19
CA LEU A 71 22.11 11.78 2.60
C LEU A 71 21.73 12.21 4.02
N TYR A 72 22.70 12.21 4.95
CA TYR A 72 22.48 12.59 6.33
C TYR A 72 22.16 14.09 6.47
N SER A 73 22.91 14.95 5.79
CA SER A 73 22.66 16.40 5.74
C SER A 73 21.31 16.70 5.09
N SER A 74 20.93 15.94 4.07
CA SER A 74 19.63 16.05 3.41
C SER A 74 18.47 15.72 4.35
N ILE A 75 18.59 14.68 5.18
CA ILE A 75 17.57 14.35 6.20
C ILE A 75 17.48 15.48 7.24
N ARG A 76 18.60 16.01 7.72
CA ARG A 76 18.61 17.13 8.68
C ARG A 76 18.09 18.44 8.09
N GLY A 77 18.22 18.62 6.79
CA GLY A 77 17.74 19.80 6.06
C GLY A 77 16.23 19.83 5.80
N ILE A 78 15.50 18.73 6.03
CA ILE A 78 14.05 18.66 5.79
C ILE A 78 13.26 19.76 6.54
N PRO A 79 13.49 20.04 7.84
CA PRO A 79 12.77 21.09 8.55
C PRO A 79 12.99 22.49 7.95
N GLU A 80 14.19 22.75 7.44
CA GLU A 80 14.54 24.02 6.78
C GLU A 80 13.85 24.14 5.42
N ALA A 81 13.91 23.08 4.60
CA ALA A 81 13.19 23.02 3.33
C ALA A 81 11.66 23.21 3.52
N HIS A 82 11.12 22.73 4.63
CA HIS A 82 9.72 22.98 5.00
C HIS A 82 9.45 24.44 5.38
N ARG A 83 10.34 25.08 6.15
CA ARG A 83 10.22 26.51 6.52
C ARG A 83 10.30 27.43 5.29
N GLU A 84 11.11 27.07 4.31
CA GLU A 84 11.23 27.78 3.04
C GLU A 84 10.06 27.53 2.08
N GLY A 85 9.11 26.67 2.46
CA GLY A 85 7.92 26.37 1.66
C GLY A 85 8.16 25.40 0.49
N LEU A 86 9.35 24.81 0.37
CA LEU A 86 9.66 23.81 -0.64
C LEU A 86 8.91 22.50 -0.41
N ILE A 87 8.62 22.19 0.85
CA ILE A 87 7.82 21.05 1.28
C ILE A 87 6.47 21.56 1.81
N SER A 88 5.40 21.32 1.06
CA SER A 88 4.05 21.73 1.46
C SER A 88 3.28 20.58 2.09
N SER A 89 2.98 20.67 3.38
CA SER A 89 2.18 19.67 4.11
C SER A 89 0.78 19.47 3.51
N CYS A 90 0.18 20.52 2.93
CA CYS A 90 -1.13 20.42 2.28
C CYS A 90 -1.07 19.56 1.01
N VAL A 91 -0.07 19.79 0.15
CA VAL A 91 0.14 19.02 -1.08
C VAL A 91 0.43 17.56 -0.74
N MET A 92 1.31 17.30 0.23
CA MET A 92 1.67 15.96 0.68
C MET A 92 0.46 15.18 1.22
N ARG A 93 -0.34 15.80 2.08
CA ARG A 93 -1.56 15.18 2.60
C ARG A 93 -2.56 14.86 1.49
N ARG A 94 -2.73 15.75 0.51
CA ARG A 94 -3.60 15.50 -0.64
C ARG A 94 -3.09 14.34 -1.49
N GLN A 95 -1.79 14.27 -1.76
CA GLN A 95 -1.18 13.17 -2.51
C GLN A 95 -1.32 11.84 -1.78
N PHE A 96 -1.07 11.81 -0.46
CA PHE A 96 -1.27 10.60 0.36
C PHE A 96 -2.69 10.05 0.25
N TRP A 97 -3.69 10.89 0.51
CA TRP A 97 -5.09 10.45 0.46
C TRP A 97 -5.54 10.06 -0.95
N SER A 98 -5.06 10.76 -1.98
CA SER A 98 -5.35 10.40 -3.37
C SER A 98 -4.79 9.01 -3.72
N LYS A 99 -3.52 8.73 -3.38
CA LYS A 99 -2.92 7.41 -3.57
C LYS A 99 -3.69 6.33 -2.80
N MET A 100 -3.96 6.55 -1.51
CA MET A 100 -4.68 5.59 -0.67
C MET A 100 -6.07 5.27 -1.23
N ALA A 101 -6.84 6.28 -1.65
CA ALA A 101 -8.15 6.08 -2.26
C ALA A 101 -8.05 5.26 -3.56
N THR A 102 -7.08 5.58 -4.43
CA THR A 102 -6.85 4.83 -5.67
C THR A 102 -6.50 3.37 -5.39
N TYR A 103 -5.61 3.12 -4.41
CA TYR A 103 -5.19 1.76 -4.05
C TYR A 103 -6.35 0.95 -3.47
N MET A 104 -7.16 1.57 -2.62
CA MET A 104 -8.36 0.91 -2.09
C MET A 104 -9.34 0.52 -3.21
N ILE A 105 -9.59 1.41 -4.18
CA ILE A 105 -10.47 1.12 -5.32
C ILE A 105 -9.93 -0.05 -6.14
N LEU A 106 -8.63 -0.06 -6.45
CA LEU A 106 -8.00 -1.11 -7.25
C LEU A 106 -8.03 -2.46 -6.53
N VAL A 107 -7.72 -2.48 -5.23
CA VAL A 107 -7.76 -3.72 -4.43
C VAL A 107 -9.19 -4.23 -4.31
N MET A 108 -10.18 -3.36 -4.08
CA MET A 108 -11.59 -3.76 -4.04
C MET A 108 -12.07 -4.32 -5.39
N ALA A 109 -11.69 -3.70 -6.49
CA ALA A 109 -12.01 -4.23 -7.83
C ALA A 109 -11.38 -5.61 -8.06
N ALA A 110 -10.12 -5.80 -7.66
CA ALA A 110 -9.44 -7.08 -7.77
C ALA A 110 -10.09 -8.17 -6.90
N LEU A 111 -10.53 -7.84 -5.69
CA LEU A 111 -11.27 -8.75 -4.81
C LEU A 111 -12.61 -9.18 -5.44
N LEU A 112 -13.31 -8.27 -6.11
CA LEU A 112 -14.54 -8.62 -6.83
C LEU A 112 -14.26 -9.58 -8.01
N VAL A 113 -13.18 -9.36 -8.75
CA VAL A 113 -12.75 -10.27 -9.83
C VAL A 113 -12.40 -11.65 -9.26
N ASP A 114 -11.65 -11.70 -8.17
CA ASP A 114 -11.26 -12.97 -7.52
C ASP A 114 -12.47 -13.75 -7.01
N ASN A 115 -13.47 -13.05 -6.42
CA ASN A 115 -14.74 -13.67 -6.05
C ASN A 115 -15.46 -14.26 -7.26
N GLY A 116 -15.50 -13.54 -8.40
CA GLY A 116 -16.04 -14.05 -9.64
C GLY A 116 -15.31 -15.27 -10.17
N LEU A 117 -13.97 -15.28 -10.11
CA LEU A 117 -13.16 -16.44 -10.51
C LEU A 117 -13.43 -17.66 -9.63
N MET A 118 -13.53 -17.47 -8.30
CA MET A 118 -13.86 -18.55 -7.37
C MET A 118 -15.23 -19.17 -7.65
N LEU A 119 -16.24 -18.37 -8.00
CA LEU A 119 -17.57 -18.88 -8.42
C LEU A 119 -17.50 -19.73 -9.68
N LEU A 120 -16.52 -19.49 -10.54
CA LEU A 120 -16.26 -20.28 -11.75
C LEU A 120 -15.29 -21.45 -11.52
N GLY A 121 -14.95 -21.75 -10.24
CA GLY A 121 -14.02 -22.82 -9.88
C GLY A 121 -12.55 -22.53 -10.26
N ARG A 122 -12.20 -21.25 -10.44
CA ARG A 122 -10.83 -20.79 -10.74
C ARG A 122 -10.13 -20.26 -9.51
N SER A 123 -8.80 -20.36 -9.50
CA SER A 123 -7.98 -19.81 -8.40
C SER A 123 -7.99 -18.28 -8.42
N PRO A 124 -8.10 -17.61 -7.25
CA PRO A 124 -7.97 -16.17 -7.14
C PRO A 124 -6.54 -15.74 -7.45
N MET A 125 -6.35 -14.73 -8.31
CA MET A 125 -5.05 -14.20 -8.70
C MET A 125 -5.02 -12.68 -8.89
N ALA A 126 -6.17 -12.06 -9.12
CA ALA A 126 -6.26 -10.63 -9.45
C ALA A 126 -5.77 -9.76 -8.28
N THR A 127 -6.16 -10.08 -7.06
CA THR A 127 -5.72 -9.36 -5.85
C THR A 127 -4.21 -9.42 -5.68
N THR A 128 -3.60 -10.60 -5.85
CA THR A 128 -2.15 -10.77 -5.76
C THR A 128 -1.42 -9.93 -6.81
N LEU A 129 -1.90 -9.93 -8.04
CA LEU A 129 -1.32 -9.13 -9.13
C LEU A 129 -1.40 -7.62 -8.83
N ILE A 130 -2.55 -7.13 -8.40
CA ILE A 130 -2.74 -5.71 -8.09
C ILE A 130 -1.88 -5.30 -6.89
N ILE A 131 -1.85 -6.08 -5.81
CA ILE A 131 -1.01 -5.80 -4.64
C ILE A 131 0.47 -5.74 -5.03
N THR A 132 0.93 -6.72 -5.81
CA THR A 132 2.33 -6.76 -6.28
C THR A 132 2.64 -5.53 -7.13
N TYR A 133 1.77 -5.19 -8.08
CA TYR A 133 1.94 -4.02 -8.94
C TYR A 133 2.04 -2.73 -8.13
N LEU A 134 1.10 -2.49 -7.20
CA LEU A 134 1.08 -1.29 -6.37
C LEU A 134 2.32 -1.19 -5.47
N SER A 135 2.72 -2.31 -4.86
CA SER A 135 3.94 -2.36 -4.02
C SER A 135 5.20 -2.04 -4.83
N MET A 136 5.32 -2.62 -6.03
CA MET A 136 6.44 -2.35 -6.94
C MET A 136 6.47 -0.89 -7.42
N THR A 137 5.30 -0.29 -7.63
CA THR A 137 5.19 1.13 -8.01
C THR A 137 5.72 2.05 -6.91
N GLU A 138 5.38 1.79 -5.64
CA GLU A 138 5.89 2.59 -4.51
C GLU A 138 7.40 2.36 -4.30
N LEU A 139 7.87 1.10 -4.40
CA LEU A 139 9.30 0.79 -4.31
C LEU A 139 10.10 1.50 -5.41
N LEU A 140 9.60 1.51 -6.64
CA LEU A 140 10.23 2.20 -7.75
C LEU A 140 10.31 3.71 -7.51
N SER A 141 9.22 4.31 -7.04
CA SER A 141 9.18 5.73 -6.69
C SER A 141 10.20 6.07 -5.58
N MET A 142 10.33 5.22 -4.56
CA MET A 142 11.35 5.40 -3.52
C MET A 142 12.78 5.33 -4.06
N VAL A 143 13.06 4.36 -4.95
CA VAL A 143 14.37 4.22 -5.61
C VAL A 143 14.69 5.48 -6.42
N GLU A 144 13.73 5.98 -7.20
CA GLU A 144 13.91 7.22 -7.99
C GLU A 144 14.15 8.44 -7.10
N ASN A 145 13.40 8.57 -6.00
CA ASN A 145 13.59 9.66 -5.04
C ASN A 145 14.98 9.62 -4.37
N LEU A 146 15.45 8.42 -4.01
CA LEU A 146 16.78 8.25 -3.40
C LEU A 146 17.91 8.46 -4.41
N ASP A 147 17.73 8.09 -5.68
CA ASP A 147 18.65 8.42 -6.76
C ASP A 147 18.75 9.94 -6.95
N GLU A 148 17.61 10.64 -6.96
CA GLU A 148 17.54 12.10 -6.98
C GLU A 148 18.17 12.77 -5.73
N ALA A 149 18.27 12.03 -4.62
CA ALA A 149 18.96 12.46 -3.40
C ALA A 149 20.45 12.11 -3.37
N GLY A 150 21.05 11.75 -4.51
CA GLY A 150 22.48 11.52 -4.66
C GLY A 150 22.97 10.15 -4.17
N VAL A 151 22.08 9.17 -3.97
CA VAL A 151 22.48 7.80 -3.62
C VAL A 151 22.99 7.07 -4.86
N SER A 152 24.26 7.24 -5.18
CA SER A 152 24.90 6.77 -6.42
C SER A 152 24.75 5.26 -6.68
N ALA A 153 24.62 4.46 -5.64
CA ALA A 153 24.39 3.01 -5.77
C ALA A 153 23.09 2.67 -6.53
N LEU A 154 22.10 3.59 -6.54
CA LEU A 154 20.82 3.40 -7.20
C LEU A 154 20.80 3.94 -8.62
N HIS A 155 21.77 4.76 -9.01
CA HIS A 155 21.82 5.40 -10.33
C HIS A 155 21.76 4.37 -11.48
N GLN A 156 22.55 3.32 -11.39
CA GLN A 156 22.54 2.25 -12.40
C GLN A 156 21.19 1.54 -12.49
N LEU A 157 20.53 1.32 -11.35
CA LEU A 157 19.22 0.69 -11.31
C LEU A 157 18.17 1.60 -11.95
N THR A 158 18.20 2.89 -11.64
CA THR A 158 17.29 3.89 -12.21
C THR A 158 17.45 4.01 -13.71
N ASP A 159 18.68 3.99 -14.23
CA ASP A 159 18.96 4.02 -15.67
C ASP A 159 18.41 2.78 -16.40
N ILE A 160 18.54 1.61 -15.81
CA ILE A 160 17.95 0.37 -16.35
C ILE A 160 16.44 0.47 -16.41
N LEU A 161 15.80 0.93 -15.32
CA LEU A 161 14.35 1.03 -15.19
C LEU A 161 13.75 2.08 -16.13
N ARG A 162 14.42 3.20 -16.34
CA ARG A 162 14.01 4.26 -17.28
C ARG A 162 14.31 3.89 -18.74
N GLY A 163 14.83 2.69 -19.00
CA GLY A 163 15.19 2.25 -20.36
C GLY A 163 16.35 3.04 -21.01
N ARG A 164 17.07 3.81 -20.23
CA ARG A 164 18.31 4.47 -20.64
C ARG A 164 19.45 3.47 -20.57
N ARG A 165 19.44 2.48 -21.49
CA ARG A 165 20.64 1.67 -21.75
C ARG A 165 21.70 2.62 -22.25
N GLY A 166 22.85 2.59 -21.56
CA GLY A 166 23.99 3.45 -21.84
C GLY A 166 24.27 3.61 -23.34
N ARG A 167 24.29 4.86 -23.74
CA ARG A 167 24.99 5.30 -24.92
C ARG A 167 26.42 5.69 -24.54
#